data_e918e7265faa9272568f22fb8d049a5a
#
_entry.id   e918e7265faa9272568f22fb8d049a5a
#
_cell.length_a   1.000
_cell.length_b   1.000
_cell.length_c   1.000
_cell.angle_alpha   90.00
_cell.angle_beta   90.00
_cell.angle_gamma   90.00
#
_symmetry.space_group_name_H-M   'P 1'
#
loop_
_entity.id
_entity.type
_entity.pdbx_description
1 polymer ?
#
loop_
_entity_poly.entity_id
_entity_poly.type
_entity_poly.pdbx_seq_one_letter_code
_entity_poly.pdbx_strand_id
1 'polypeptide(L)'
;MKKASEPLYLSAREAAGELAVSPATLYAYVSRGLIRSEPSEDARARRYRADDVRALLARRAPAGLASAGETEAPVLDSAISTITSEGSVYRGVQAVALAEHATLEQAATLLWDMNDADPFAAANMPVISDTMRAVASVTTGEAPIPRAIAMLALAGGNDSRAFNRSRQGRVEVGARAVRLLTSGILGTTPSPAPIHLQVANAWAPGHPSAEAIFRRALVLLADHELNPSTWTVRCAASTGINLYDALISGLVALKGPRHGGAGPLAAHMVADFAATDVAANIRERVAIGDRIPGFGHTVYRDGDPRADSLLTALAEAGADRRLAVEAPTLITEATGLHPNIDYALAVMVRTFGLPIGYETAFFAIARSIGWVAHAIEQLTSGVLIRPRARYVGPALGRGGS
;
A
#
# COMPACT_ATOMS: atom_id res chain seq x y z
N MET A 1 18.46 35.21 9.35
CA MET A 1 19.03 35.11 7.99
C MET A 1 19.72 33.76 7.90
N LYS A 2 19.09 32.77 7.23
CA LYS A 2 19.75 31.48 6.93
C LYS A 2 20.85 31.74 5.89
N LYS A 3 22.11 31.37 6.19
CA LYS A 3 23.20 31.35 5.22
C LYS A 3 22.77 30.41 4.08
N ALA A 4 22.67 30.93 2.86
CA ALA A 4 22.53 30.09 1.68
C ALA A 4 23.75 29.17 1.62
N SER A 5 23.55 27.86 1.53
CA SER A 5 24.63 26.90 1.32
C SER A 5 25.30 27.21 -0.04
N GLU A 6 26.62 27.20 -0.08
CA GLU A 6 27.34 27.38 -1.33
C GLU A 6 26.91 26.29 -2.34
N PRO A 7 26.69 26.65 -3.60
CA PRO A 7 26.27 25.69 -4.61
C PRO A 7 27.36 24.63 -4.84
N LEU A 8 26.95 23.37 -4.84
CA LEU A 8 27.82 22.24 -5.16
C LEU A 8 28.10 22.19 -6.67
N TYR A 9 29.35 21.99 -7.06
CA TYR A 9 29.78 21.92 -8.46
C TYR A 9 30.43 20.56 -8.77
N LEU A 10 30.15 20.07 -9.99
CA LEU A 10 30.70 18.86 -10.57
C LEU A 10 31.70 19.19 -11.70
N SER A 11 32.73 18.39 -11.89
CA SER A 11 33.56 18.40 -13.09
C SER A 11 32.80 17.91 -14.33
N ALA A 12 33.32 18.11 -15.53
CA ALA A 12 32.71 17.60 -16.77
C ALA A 12 32.54 16.06 -16.76
N ARG A 13 33.51 15.36 -16.17
CA ARG A 13 33.51 13.91 -16.08
C ARG A 13 32.45 13.41 -15.12
N GLU A 14 32.33 14.05 -13.97
CA GLU A 14 31.29 13.71 -12.96
C GLU A 14 29.90 14.03 -13.48
N ALA A 15 29.69 15.22 -14.06
CA ALA A 15 28.40 15.62 -14.62
C ALA A 15 27.95 14.71 -15.78
N ALA A 16 28.87 14.32 -16.67
CA ALA A 16 28.60 13.39 -17.76
C ALA A 16 28.34 11.98 -17.23
N GLY A 17 29.07 11.55 -16.18
CA GLY A 17 28.86 10.28 -15.49
C GLY A 17 27.51 10.21 -14.81
N GLU A 18 27.12 11.21 -14.01
CA GLU A 18 25.81 11.27 -13.37
C GLU A 18 24.66 11.24 -14.40
N LEU A 19 24.82 11.92 -15.54
CA LEU A 19 23.81 11.94 -16.61
C LEU A 19 23.83 10.69 -17.50
N ALA A 20 24.80 9.82 -17.36
CA ALA A 20 25.07 8.69 -18.27
C ALA A 20 25.10 9.10 -19.76
N VAL A 21 25.84 10.19 -20.08
CA VAL A 21 25.92 10.74 -21.43
C VAL A 21 27.37 10.98 -21.86
N SER A 22 27.57 11.16 -23.16
CA SER A 22 28.88 11.60 -23.69
C SER A 22 29.18 13.07 -23.31
N PRO A 23 30.45 13.46 -23.22
CA PRO A 23 30.83 14.86 -23.02
C PRO A 23 30.22 15.82 -24.07
N ALA A 24 30.09 15.40 -25.31
CA ALA A 24 29.45 16.17 -26.37
C ALA A 24 27.97 16.46 -26.05
N THR A 25 27.26 15.48 -25.49
CA THR A 25 25.87 15.63 -25.08
C THR A 25 25.75 16.56 -23.86
N LEU A 26 26.68 16.49 -22.90
CA LEU A 26 26.74 17.43 -21.77
C LEU A 26 26.90 18.88 -22.26
N TYR A 27 27.79 19.12 -23.22
CA TYR A 27 27.97 20.45 -23.81
C TYR A 27 26.72 20.95 -24.55
N ALA A 28 26.01 20.06 -25.23
CA ALA A 28 24.72 20.41 -25.84
C ALA A 28 23.64 20.80 -24.82
N TYR A 29 23.65 20.26 -23.61
CA TYR A 29 22.77 20.69 -22.54
C TYR A 29 23.13 22.06 -21.98
N VAL A 30 24.41 22.36 -21.87
CA VAL A 30 24.89 23.67 -21.45
C VAL A 30 24.52 24.74 -22.50
N SER A 31 24.76 24.48 -23.79
CA SER A 31 24.41 25.41 -24.86
C SER A 31 22.94 25.73 -24.97
N ARG A 32 22.08 24.76 -24.54
CA ARG A 32 20.62 24.93 -24.46
C ARG A 32 20.12 25.56 -23.15
N GLY A 33 21.02 25.95 -22.26
CA GLY A 33 20.70 26.53 -20.97
C GLY A 33 20.07 25.59 -19.95
N LEU A 34 20.16 24.28 -20.18
CA LEU A 34 19.62 23.26 -19.28
C LEU A 34 20.51 23.00 -18.08
N ILE A 35 21.82 23.27 -18.19
CA ILE A 35 22.82 23.15 -17.13
C ILE A 35 23.68 24.40 -17.14
N ARG A 36 23.80 25.08 -16.02
CA ARG A 36 24.68 26.23 -15.83
C ARG A 36 26.11 25.74 -15.61
N SER A 37 27.07 26.34 -16.30
CA SER A 37 28.49 26.06 -16.11
C SER A 37 29.27 27.33 -15.87
N GLU A 38 30.29 27.24 -15.02
CA GLU A 38 31.18 28.32 -14.66
C GLU A 38 32.64 27.93 -14.93
N PRO A 39 33.56 28.90 -15.16
CA PRO A 39 35.01 28.63 -15.21
C PRO A 39 35.46 28.00 -13.88
N SER A 40 36.32 27.00 -13.93
CA SER A 40 37.04 26.48 -12.77
C SER A 40 38.31 27.31 -12.50
N GLU A 41 38.92 27.16 -11.33
CA GLU A 41 40.20 27.76 -11.01
C GLU A 41 41.32 27.35 -12.02
N ASP A 42 41.18 26.19 -12.62
CA ASP A 42 42.00 25.77 -13.75
C ASP A 42 41.40 26.35 -15.05
N ALA A 43 42.08 27.33 -15.68
CA ALA A 43 41.59 28.12 -16.81
C ALA A 43 41.13 27.31 -18.04
N ARG A 44 41.41 26.01 -18.09
CA ARG A 44 41.01 25.08 -19.17
C ARG A 44 39.83 24.18 -18.81
N ALA A 45 39.32 24.20 -17.56
CA ALA A 45 38.25 23.37 -17.08
C ALA A 45 36.98 24.19 -16.74
N ARG A 46 35.81 23.60 -16.94
CA ARG A 46 34.53 24.16 -16.49
C ARG A 46 33.94 23.30 -15.40
N ARG A 47 33.26 23.93 -14.45
CA ARG A 47 32.48 23.27 -13.40
C ARG A 47 30.97 23.46 -13.67
N TYR A 48 30.17 22.46 -13.34
CA TYR A 48 28.76 22.36 -13.66
C TYR A 48 27.96 22.34 -12.36
N ARG A 49 26.86 23.08 -12.31
CA ARG A 49 26.00 23.09 -11.10
C ARG A 49 25.36 21.73 -10.90
N ALA A 50 25.64 21.12 -9.75
CA ALA A 50 25.10 19.79 -9.40
C ALA A 50 23.56 19.79 -9.35
N ASP A 51 22.96 20.91 -8.88
CA ASP A 51 21.50 21.04 -8.83
C ASP A 51 20.84 20.95 -10.22
N ASP A 52 21.46 21.57 -11.24
CA ASP A 52 20.95 21.54 -12.62
C ASP A 52 21.12 20.14 -13.24
N VAL A 53 22.24 19.47 -12.96
CA VAL A 53 22.50 18.08 -13.38
C VAL A 53 21.48 17.13 -12.80
N ARG A 54 21.20 17.22 -11.50
CA ARG A 54 20.22 16.40 -10.82
C ARG A 54 18.79 16.71 -11.25
N ALA A 55 18.44 17.99 -11.46
CA ALA A 55 17.15 18.39 -12.02
C ALA A 55 16.94 17.83 -13.44
N LEU A 56 18.00 17.79 -14.28
CA LEU A 56 17.92 17.20 -15.60
C LEU A 56 17.81 15.68 -15.56
N LEU A 57 18.50 15.01 -14.63
CA LEU A 57 18.32 13.57 -14.33
C LEU A 57 16.88 13.24 -13.95
N ALA A 58 16.30 14.02 -13.04
CA ALA A 58 14.93 13.85 -12.63
C ALA A 58 13.92 14.00 -13.78
N ARG A 59 14.22 14.88 -14.76
CA ARG A 59 13.41 15.04 -15.98
C ARG A 59 13.61 13.92 -17.00
N ARG A 60 14.79 13.27 -16.99
CA ARG A 60 15.14 12.17 -17.92
C ARG A 60 14.85 10.78 -17.38
N ALA A 61 14.62 10.65 -16.07
CA ALA A 61 14.14 9.39 -15.53
C ALA A 61 12.93 8.95 -16.36
N PRO A 62 12.93 7.72 -16.91
CA PRO A 62 11.79 7.25 -17.66
C PRO A 62 10.55 7.44 -16.80
N ALA A 63 9.48 7.95 -17.38
CA ALA A 63 8.19 8.25 -16.74
C ALA A 63 7.54 6.98 -16.15
N GLY A 64 8.24 6.32 -15.28
CA GLY A 64 7.93 5.06 -14.63
C GLY A 64 8.48 4.95 -13.21
N LEU A 65 9.35 5.87 -12.75
CA LEU A 65 9.98 5.78 -11.44
C LEU A 65 10.26 7.15 -10.76
N ALA A 66 10.14 8.26 -11.48
CA ALA A 66 9.98 9.57 -10.87
C ALA A 66 8.51 9.93 -11.03
N SER A 67 7.91 10.51 -10.00
CA SER A 67 6.54 10.99 -9.94
C SER A 67 5.88 11.01 -11.32
N ALA A 68 5.00 10.06 -11.60
CA ALA A 68 4.05 10.23 -12.69
C ALA A 68 3.55 11.66 -12.52
N GLY A 69 3.82 12.53 -13.50
CA GLY A 69 3.22 13.84 -13.53
C GLY A 69 1.77 13.61 -13.20
N GLU A 70 1.23 14.40 -12.28
CA GLU A 70 -0.17 14.37 -11.94
C GLU A 70 -0.97 14.45 -13.26
N THR A 71 -1.19 13.28 -13.89
CA THR A 71 -2.35 13.12 -14.73
C THR A 71 -3.46 13.44 -13.78
N GLU A 72 -4.28 14.45 -14.07
CA GLU A 72 -5.50 14.76 -13.32
C GLU A 72 -6.24 13.43 -13.12
N ALA A 73 -5.91 12.77 -12.01
CA ALA A 73 -6.61 11.55 -11.65
C ALA A 73 -8.07 11.97 -11.42
N PRO A 74 -9.04 11.23 -11.95
CA PRO A 74 -10.43 11.60 -11.77
C PRO A 74 -10.70 11.70 -10.26
N VAL A 75 -11.09 12.88 -9.81
CA VAL A 75 -11.51 13.11 -8.43
C VAL A 75 -12.93 12.59 -8.30
N LEU A 76 -13.14 11.71 -7.34
CA LEU A 76 -14.47 11.23 -6.95
C LEU A 76 -14.79 11.75 -5.57
N ASP A 77 -16.01 12.24 -5.38
CA ASP A 77 -16.53 12.53 -4.07
C ASP A 77 -16.69 11.23 -3.27
N SER A 78 -16.20 11.22 -2.04
CA SER A 78 -16.30 10.10 -1.11
C SER A 78 -16.49 10.61 0.31
N ALA A 79 -17.39 9.96 1.04
CA ALA A 79 -17.62 10.24 2.45
C ALA A 79 -16.93 9.21 3.38
N ILE A 80 -16.08 8.33 2.83
CA ILE A 80 -15.54 7.17 3.55
C ILE A 80 -14.29 7.57 4.35
N SER A 81 -13.29 8.12 3.67
CA SER A 81 -12.04 8.50 4.32
C SER A 81 -11.37 9.67 3.61
N THR A 82 -10.50 10.33 4.33
CA THR A 82 -9.56 11.32 3.79
C THR A 82 -8.20 11.18 4.45
N ILE A 83 -7.18 11.77 3.82
CA ILE A 83 -5.81 11.77 4.34
C ILE A 83 -5.43 13.20 4.70
N THR A 84 -4.93 13.37 5.92
CA THR A 84 -4.41 14.65 6.44
C THR A 84 -2.93 14.49 6.79
N SER A 85 -2.29 15.59 7.19
CA SER A 85 -0.93 15.56 7.75
C SER A 85 -0.82 14.72 9.04
N GLU A 86 -1.94 14.52 9.74
CA GLU A 86 -2.01 13.74 10.98
C GLU A 86 -2.38 12.27 10.73
N GLY A 87 -2.54 11.85 9.47
CA GLY A 87 -2.87 10.49 9.07
C GLY A 87 -4.23 10.34 8.40
N SER A 88 -4.65 9.09 8.26
CA SER A 88 -5.97 8.74 7.71
C SER A 88 -7.09 9.06 8.68
N VAL A 89 -8.20 9.57 8.14
CA VAL A 89 -9.42 9.90 8.88
C VAL A 89 -10.57 9.08 8.30
N TYR A 90 -11.22 8.25 9.10
CA TYR A 90 -12.34 7.38 8.73
C TYR A 90 -13.64 8.05 9.18
N ARG A 91 -14.43 8.60 8.24
CA ARG A 91 -15.69 9.33 8.54
C ARG A 91 -15.57 10.32 9.72
N GLY A 92 -14.51 11.13 9.70
CA GLY A 92 -14.27 12.15 10.72
C GLY A 92 -13.51 11.65 11.97
N VAL A 93 -13.18 10.36 12.07
CA VAL A 93 -12.43 9.79 13.19
C VAL A 93 -11.01 9.47 12.76
N GLN A 94 -10.01 9.95 13.51
CA GLN A 94 -8.60 9.66 13.25
C GLN A 94 -8.33 8.15 13.36
N ALA A 95 -7.74 7.55 12.31
CA ALA A 95 -7.49 6.10 12.26
C ALA A 95 -6.53 5.64 13.38
N VAL A 96 -5.53 6.44 13.72
CA VAL A 96 -4.58 6.13 14.80
C VAL A 96 -5.30 6.09 16.14
N ALA A 97 -6.15 7.08 16.43
CA ALA A 97 -6.94 7.09 17.66
C ALA A 97 -7.94 5.92 17.74
N LEU A 98 -8.58 5.61 16.61
CA LEU A 98 -9.49 4.47 16.52
C LEU A 98 -8.76 3.14 16.77
N ALA A 99 -7.54 2.98 16.27
CA ALA A 99 -6.72 1.79 16.40
C ALA A 99 -6.29 1.50 17.86
N GLU A 100 -6.38 2.48 18.77
CA GLU A 100 -6.07 2.24 20.18
C GLU A 100 -7.04 1.24 20.84
N HIS A 101 -8.30 1.22 20.44
CA HIS A 101 -9.33 0.47 21.13
C HIS A 101 -10.29 -0.33 20.24
N ALA A 102 -10.51 0.12 18.98
CA ALA A 102 -11.51 -0.50 18.11
C ALA A 102 -11.02 -1.82 17.50
N THR A 103 -11.97 -2.69 17.18
CA THR A 103 -11.76 -3.87 16.33
C THR A 103 -11.95 -3.53 14.86
N LEU A 104 -11.55 -4.44 13.95
CA LEU A 104 -11.78 -4.29 12.52
C LEU A 104 -13.29 -4.21 12.19
N GLU A 105 -14.12 -4.97 12.91
CA GLU A 105 -15.57 -4.97 12.75
C GLU A 105 -16.18 -3.62 13.15
N GLN A 106 -15.69 -3.02 14.24
CA GLN A 106 -16.12 -1.68 14.65
C GLN A 106 -15.66 -0.61 13.63
N ALA A 107 -14.45 -0.72 13.10
CA ALA A 107 -13.99 0.14 12.01
C ALA A 107 -14.85 -0.06 10.74
N ALA A 108 -15.27 -1.29 10.44
CA ALA A 108 -16.20 -1.55 9.34
C ALA A 108 -17.56 -0.89 9.56
N THR A 109 -18.13 -0.99 10.75
CA THR A 109 -19.41 -0.34 11.11
C THR A 109 -19.34 1.16 10.88
N LEU A 110 -18.24 1.80 11.28
CA LEU A 110 -17.99 3.22 11.03
C LEU A 110 -17.88 3.52 9.53
N LEU A 111 -16.98 2.83 8.80
CA LEU A 111 -16.74 3.06 7.37
C LEU A 111 -17.97 2.79 6.50
N TRP A 112 -18.80 1.81 6.86
CA TRP A 112 -20.02 1.45 6.16
C TRP A 112 -21.24 2.29 6.59
N ASP A 113 -21.05 3.18 7.60
CA ASP A 113 -22.07 4.08 8.12
C ASP A 113 -23.33 3.32 8.62
N MET A 114 -23.07 2.32 9.47
CA MET A 114 -24.10 1.44 10.03
C MET A 114 -24.03 1.48 11.56
N ASN A 115 -24.72 2.46 12.16
CA ASN A 115 -24.70 2.65 13.61
C ASN A 115 -25.72 1.78 14.35
N ASP A 116 -26.77 1.29 13.65
CA ASP A 116 -27.92 0.63 14.27
C ASP A 116 -27.96 -0.89 14.07
N ALA A 117 -26.95 -1.48 13.39
CA ALA A 117 -26.91 -2.90 13.13
C ALA A 117 -25.48 -3.44 13.23
N ASP A 118 -25.35 -4.69 13.72
CA ASP A 118 -24.08 -5.43 13.67
C ASP A 118 -24.03 -6.33 12.44
N PRO A 119 -23.34 -5.90 11.35
CA PRO A 119 -23.23 -6.73 10.16
C PRO A 119 -22.37 -7.99 10.38
N PHE A 120 -21.56 -7.99 11.44
CA PHE A 120 -20.76 -9.14 11.87
C PHE A 120 -21.44 -9.98 12.95
N ALA A 121 -22.76 -9.85 13.15
CA ALA A 121 -23.49 -10.74 14.04
C ALA A 121 -23.26 -12.22 13.67
N ALA A 122 -23.27 -13.10 14.67
CA ALA A 122 -23.02 -14.54 14.48
C ALA A 122 -24.01 -15.23 13.51
N ALA A 123 -25.20 -14.69 13.36
CA ALA A 123 -26.18 -15.18 12.41
C ALA A 123 -25.86 -14.88 10.94
N ASN A 124 -24.96 -13.90 10.67
CA ASN A 124 -24.60 -13.48 9.32
C ASN A 124 -23.31 -14.16 8.83
N MET A 125 -23.34 -15.50 8.75
CA MET A 125 -22.20 -16.28 8.25
C MET A 125 -22.30 -16.57 6.75
N PRO A 126 -21.17 -16.66 6.02
CA PRO A 126 -21.15 -17.13 4.65
C PRO A 126 -21.53 -18.61 4.59
N VAL A 127 -22.31 -18.97 3.57
CA VAL A 127 -22.65 -20.38 3.28
C VAL A 127 -21.48 -21.02 2.54
N ILE A 128 -20.98 -22.14 3.05
CA ILE A 128 -19.91 -22.91 2.42
C ILE A 128 -20.50 -24.12 1.70
N SER A 129 -20.47 -24.10 0.37
CA SER A 129 -20.92 -25.22 -0.46
C SER A 129 -19.93 -26.40 -0.45
N ASP A 130 -20.38 -27.57 -0.92
CA ASP A 130 -19.49 -28.74 -1.06
C ASP A 130 -18.33 -28.46 -2.01
N THR A 131 -18.60 -27.74 -3.11
CA THR A 131 -17.56 -27.29 -4.05
C THR A 131 -16.51 -26.41 -3.36
N MET A 132 -16.96 -25.46 -2.54
CA MET A 132 -16.03 -24.60 -1.78
C MET A 132 -15.21 -25.41 -0.79
N ARG A 133 -15.78 -26.40 -0.10
CA ARG A 133 -15.03 -27.34 0.78
C ARG A 133 -13.99 -28.14 0.00
N ALA A 134 -14.34 -28.65 -1.15
CA ALA A 134 -13.41 -29.37 -2.02
C ALA A 134 -12.26 -28.48 -2.48
N VAL A 135 -12.54 -27.25 -2.94
CA VAL A 135 -11.52 -26.28 -3.34
C VAL A 135 -10.64 -25.90 -2.15
N ALA A 136 -11.20 -25.64 -0.98
CA ALA A 136 -10.41 -25.34 0.22
C ALA A 136 -9.44 -26.48 0.57
N SER A 137 -9.85 -27.76 0.42
CA SER A 137 -9.00 -28.90 0.71
C SER A 137 -7.81 -29.07 -0.27
N VAL A 138 -8.02 -28.82 -1.56
CA VAL A 138 -6.95 -28.97 -2.58
C VAL A 138 -6.06 -27.73 -2.66
N THR A 139 -6.47 -26.61 -2.11
CA THR A 139 -5.69 -25.35 -2.09
C THR A 139 -4.94 -25.11 -0.77
N THR A 140 -4.85 -26.10 0.10
CA THR A 140 -4.22 -25.96 1.43
C THR A 140 -2.75 -25.52 1.35
N GLY A 141 -2.01 -25.96 0.32
CA GLY A 141 -0.61 -25.58 0.06
C GLY A 141 -0.43 -24.28 -0.72
N GLU A 142 -1.51 -23.68 -1.19
CA GLU A 142 -1.44 -22.45 -1.98
C GLU A 142 -1.18 -21.22 -1.11
N ALA A 143 -0.61 -20.18 -1.74
CA ALA A 143 -0.41 -18.90 -1.08
C ALA A 143 -1.76 -18.29 -0.63
N PRO A 144 -1.78 -17.49 0.46
CA PRO A 144 -3.01 -16.98 1.08
C PRO A 144 -3.95 -16.25 0.12
N ILE A 145 -3.44 -15.33 -0.71
CA ILE A 145 -4.28 -14.51 -1.60
C ILE A 145 -4.92 -15.32 -2.73
N PRO A 146 -4.22 -16.18 -3.50
CA PRO A 146 -4.83 -17.09 -4.48
C PRO A 146 -5.95 -17.94 -3.89
N ARG A 147 -5.74 -18.50 -2.69
CA ARG A 147 -6.73 -19.30 -1.99
C ARG A 147 -8.00 -18.50 -1.66
N ALA A 148 -7.84 -17.27 -1.14
CA ALA A 148 -8.97 -16.39 -0.87
C ALA A 148 -9.76 -16.02 -2.13
N ILE A 149 -9.07 -15.74 -3.26
CA ILE A 149 -9.70 -15.45 -4.55
C ILE A 149 -10.56 -16.64 -5.01
N ALA A 150 -10.04 -17.86 -4.93
CA ALA A 150 -10.76 -19.06 -5.33
C ALA A 150 -12.06 -19.23 -4.50
N MET A 151 -11.99 -19.01 -3.20
CA MET A 151 -13.16 -19.08 -2.31
C MET A 151 -14.20 -18.00 -2.62
N LEU A 152 -13.78 -16.74 -2.83
CA LEU A 152 -14.66 -15.63 -3.16
C LEU A 152 -15.36 -15.83 -4.52
N ALA A 153 -14.63 -16.32 -5.53
CA ALA A 153 -15.18 -16.56 -6.88
C ALA A 153 -16.33 -17.57 -6.86
N LEU A 154 -16.25 -18.58 -6.02
CA LEU A 154 -17.33 -19.56 -5.86
C LEU A 154 -18.52 -19.01 -5.06
N ALA A 155 -18.27 -18.12 -4.09
CA ALA A 155 -19.30 -17.60 -3.21
C ALA A 155 -20.29 -16.69 -3.92
N GLY A 156 -19.83 -15.85 -4.86
CA GLY A 156 -20.69 -14.92 -5.60
C GLY A 156 -21.85 -15.60 -6.33
N GLY A 157 -21.60 -16.78 -6.90
CA GLY A 157 -22.63 -17.58 -7.56
C GLY A 157 -23.51 -18.42 -6.62
N ASN A 158 -23.06 -18.67 -5.39
CA ASN A 158 -23.74 -19.52 -4.42
C ASN A 158 -24.56 -18.74 -3.36
N ASP A 159 -24.30 -17.44 -3.17
CA ASP A 159 -25.07 -16.59 -2.25
C ASP A 159 -26.25 -15.95 -2.99
N SER A 160 -27.47 -16.46 -2.79
CA SER A 160 -28.69 -15.89 -3.38
C SER A 160 -28.94 -14.43 -3.00
N ARG A 161 -28.28 -13.93 -1.94
CA ARG A 161 -28.35 -12.52 -1.49
C ARG A 161 -27.25 -11.65 -2.06
N ALA A 162 -26.33 -12.18 -2.87
CA ALA A 162 -25.15 -11.46 -3.39
C ALA A 162 -25.50 -10.13 -4.09
N PHE A 163 -26.68 -10.07 -4.71
CA PHE A 163 -27.19 -8.90 -5.43
C PHE A 163 -28.25 -8.10 -4.67
N ASN A 164 -28.35 -8.26 -3.34
CA ASN A 164 -29.26 -7.46 -2.55
C ASN A 164 -28.89 -5.96 -2.65
N ARG A 165 -29.84 -5.13 -3.11
CA ARG A 165 -29.62 -3.70 -3.38
C ARG A 165 -29.94 -2.80 -2.20
N SER A 166 -30.61 -3.31 -1.15
CA SER A 166 -30.84 -2.53 0.07
C SER A 166 -29.52 -2.22 0.76
N ARG A 167 -29.45 -1.10 1.48
CA ARG A 167 -28.26 -0.72 2.24
C ARG A 167 -27.85 -1.82 3.22
N GLN A 168 -28.78 -2.28 4.05
CA GLN A 168 -28.56 -3.37 5.00
C GLN A 168 -28.08 -4.65 4.29
N GLY A 169 -28.76 -5.06 3.21
CA GLY A 169 -28.40 -6.27 2.47
C GLY A 169 -26.99 -6.21 1.88
N ARG A 170 -26.53 -5.05 1.35
CA ARG A 170 -25.16 -4.87 0.87
C ARG A 170 -24.15 -5.01 2.02
N VAL A 171 -24.43 -4.40 3.15
CA VAL A 171 -23.55 -4.46 4.33
C VAL A 171 -23.45 -5.89 4.87
N GLU A 172 -24.56 -6.62 4.93
CA GLU A 172 -24.59 -8.04 5.32
C GLU A 172 -23.78 -8.92 4.35
N VAL A 173 -23.93 -8.70 3.04
CA VAL A 173 -23.10 -9.39 2.03
C VAL A 173 -21.64 -9.03 2.20
N GLY A 174 -21.32 -7.74 2.44
CA GLY A 174 -19.96 -7.27 2.69
C GLY A 174 -19.30 -8.00 3.87
N ALA A 175 -20.00 -8.12 4.98
CA ALA A 175 -19.49 -8.82 6.17
C ALA A 175 -19.25 -10.32 5.89
N ARG A 176 -20.15 -11.00 5.15
CA ARG A 176 -19.94 -12.39 4.73
C ARG A 176 -18.73 -12.52 3.82
N ALA A 177 -18.57 -11.59 2.86
CA ALA A 177 -17.42 -11.59 1.94
C ALA A 177 -16.11 -11.36 2.67
N VAL A 178 -16.05 -10.44 3.64
CA VAL A 178 -14.87 -10.21 4.49
C VAL A 178 -14.52 -11.45 5.33
N ARG A 179 -15.50 -12.08 5.96
CA ARG A 179 -15.29 -13.33 6.70
C ARG A 179 -14.75 -14.46 5.82
N LEU A 180 -15.30 -14.58 4.61
CA LEU A 180 -14.85 -15.59 3.67
C LEU A 180 -13.43 -15.30 3.16
N LEU A 181 -13.11 -14.04 2.84
CA LEU A 181 -11.75 -13.60 2.50
C LEU A 181 -10.78 -13.95 3.62
N THR A 182 -11.12 -13.59 4.86
CA THR A 182 -10.30 -13.87 6.04
C THR A 182 -10.04 -15.37 6.19
N SER A 183 -11.08 -16.19 6.15
CA SER A 183 -10.96 -17.65 6.28
C SER A 183 -10.13 -18.25 5.13
N GLY A 184 -10.31 -17.75 3.89
CA GLY A 184 -9.51 -18.13 2.74
C GLY A 184 -8.03 -17.78 2.90
N ILE A 185 -7.72 -16.60 3.43
CA ILE A 185 -6.33 -16.19 3.72
C ILE A 185 -5.73 -17.04 4.85
N LEU A 186 -6.46 -17.28 5.92
CA LEU A 186 -5.98 -18.05 7.07
C LEU A 186 -5.93 -19.57 6.80
N GLY A 187 -6.64 -20.06 5.79
CA GLY A 187 -6.80 -21.50 5.55
C GLY A 187 -7.70 -22.19 6.59
N THR A 188 -8.65 -21.45 7.13
CA THR A 188 -9.58 -21.92 8.17
C THR A 188 -11.01 -21.90 7.65
N THR A 189 -11.95 -22.42 8.45
CA THR A 189 -13.38 -22.23 8.21
C THR A 189 -13.80 -20.82 8.66
N PRO A 190 -14.81 -20.19 8.03
CA PRO A 190 -15.35 -18.92 8.50
C PRO A 190 -15.83 -19.02 9.95
N SER A 191 -15.52 -17.99 10.75
CA SER A 191 -15.81 -17.94 12.18
C SER A 191 -16.56 -16.65 12.55
N PRO A 192 -17.47 -16.66 13.53
CA PRO A 192 -18.08 -15.46 14.09
C PRO A 192 -17.15 -14.69 15.05
N ALA A 193 -16.03 -15.28 15.46
CA ALA A 193 -15.07 -14.63 16.35
C ALA A 193 -14.49 -13.35 15.70
N PRO A 194 -14.08 -12.36 16.50
CA PRO A 194 -13.38 -11.16 15.99
C PRO A 194 -12.18 -11.51 15.13
N ILE A 195 -12.01 -10.80 14.01
CA ILE A 195 -11.01 -11.12 12.98
C ILE A 195 -9.60 -11.10 13.56
N HIS A 196 -9.25 -10.15 14.43
CA HIS A 196 -7.92 -10.09 15.05
C HIS A 196 -7.62 -11.33 15.89
N LEU A 197 -8.60 -11.89 16.58
CA LEU A 197 -8.45 -13.15 17.32
C LEU A 197 -8.25 -14.35 16.38
N GLN A 198 -8.99 -14.39 15.25
CA GLN A 198 -8.81 -15.43 14.25
C GLN A 198 -7.39 -15.39 13.68
N VAL A 199 -6.88 -14.18 13.34
CA VAL A 199 -5.51 -13.99 12.84
C VAL A 199 -4.48 -14.38 13.90
N ALA A 200 -4.64 -13.95 15.15
CA ALA A 200 -3.72 -14.28 16.25
C ALA A 200 -3.66 -15.80 16.48
N ASN A 201 -4.81 -16.46 16.54
CA ASN A 201 -4.86 -17.90 16.73
C ASN A 201 -4.26 -18.71 15.56
N ALA A 202 -4.40 -18.22 14.33
CA ALA A 202 -3.88 -18.90 13.15
C ALA A 202 -2.37 -18.66 12.93
N TRP A 203 -1.89 -17.46 13.19
CA TRP A 203 -0.54 -17.03 12.80
C TRP A 203 0.45 -16.87 13.96
N ALA A 204 -0.02 -16.63 15.17
CA ALA A 204 0.82 -16.46 16.35
C ALA A 204 0.17 -17.07 17.60
N PRO A 205 -0.19 -18.37 17.58
CA PRO A 205 -0.94 -19.01 18.67
C PRO A 205 -0.17 -18.91 20.00
N GLY A 206 -0.86 -18.43 21.03
CA GLY A 206 -0.30 -18.30 22.37
C GLY A 206 0.70 -17.17 22.57
N HIS A 207 0.95 -16.32 21.56
CA HIS A 207 1.83 -15.16 21.73
C HIS A 207 1.07 -14.03 22.49
N PRO A 208 1.57 -13.53 23.63
CA PRO A 208 0.79 -12.70 24.54
C PRO A 208 0.38 -11.33 23.95
N SER A 209 1.13 -10.79 23.00
CA SER A 209 0.84 -9.48 22.40
C SER A 209 0.19 -9.56 21.02
N ALA A 210 0.04 -10.76 20.41
CA ALA A 210 -0.42 -10.92 19.05
C ALA A 210 -1.82 -10.31 18.82
N GLU A 211 -2.75 -10.57 19.71
CA GLU A 211 -4.13 -10.07 19.61
C GLU A 211 -4.18 -8.53 19.57
N ALA A 212 -3.46 -7.87 20.47
CA ALA A 212 -3.45 -6.41 20.56
C ALA A 212 -2.76 -5.77 19.36
N ILE A 213 -1.60 -6.30 18.93
CA ILE A 213 -0.85 -5.80 17.78
C ILE A 213 -1.63 -6.00 16.49
N PHE A 214 -2.19 -7.20 16.25
CA PHE A 214 -2.97 -7.46 15.04
C PHE A 214 -4.26 -6.65 15.02
N ARG A 215 -4.94 -6.46 16.14
CA ARG A 215 -6.11 -5.59 16.24
C ARG A 215 -5.76 -4.16 15.81
N ARG A 216 -4.69 -3.57 16.37
CA ARG A 216 -4.20 -2.24 16.04
C ARG A 216 -3.86 -2.13 14.54
N ALA A 217 -3.04 -3.04 14.03
CA ALA A 217 -2.59 -3.03 12.65
C ALA A 217 -3.75 -3.18 11.66
N LEU A 218 -4.73 -4.04 11.94
CA LEU A 218 -5.93 -4.19 11.11
C LEU A 218 -6.71 -2.88 10.97
N VAL A 219 -6.89 -2.13 12.06
CA VAL A 219 -7.62 -0.86 12.04
C VAL A 219 -6.82 0.22 11.31
N LEU A 220 -5.50 0.33 11.54
CA LEU A 220 -4.64 1.29 10.85
C LEU A 220 -4.65 1.13 9.33
N LEU A 221 -4.87 -0.08 8.83
CA LEU A 221 -4.85 -0.42 7.41
C LEU A 221 -6.24 -0.46 6.76
N ALA A 222 -7.30 -0.28 7.54
CA ALA A 222 -8.69 -0.49 7.12
C ALA A 222 -9.05 0.27 5.84
N ASP A 223 -8.59 1.52 5.71
CA ASP A 223 -8.74 2.30 4.48
C ASP A 223 -7.61 3.32 4.27
N HIS A 224 -7.48 3.81 3.03
CA HIS A 224 -6.50 4.84 2.66
C HIS A 224 -6.88 5.49 1.33
N GLU A 225 -8.07 6.09 1.28
CA GLU A 225 -8.63 6.72 0.07
C GLU A 225 -8.59 5.84 -1.19
N LEU A 226 -8.44 6.49 -2.35
CA LEU A 226 -8.46 5.85 -3.66
C LEU A 226 -7.07 5.34 -4.08
N ASN A 227 -6.42 4.54 -3.23
CA ASN A 227 -5.20 3.85 -3.64
C ASN A 227 -5.49 2.89 -4.83
N PRO A 228 -4.45 2.32 -5.50
CA PRO A 228 -4.66 1.53 -6.72
C PRO A 228 -5.68 0.39 -6.57
N SER A 229 -5.68 -0.35 -5.46
CA SER A 229 -6.65 -1.44 -5.27
C SER A 229 -8.07 -0.92 -4.99
N THR A 230 -8.20 0.13 -4.19
CA THR A 230 -9.49 0.77 -3.93
C THR A 230 -10.09 1.39 -5.19
N TRP A 231 -9.27 2.05 -6.01
CA TRP A 231 -9.69 2.55 -7.32
C TRP A 231 -10.19 1.43 -8.23
N THR A 232 -9.45 0.31 -8.29
CA THR A 232 -9.85 -0.87 -9.07
C THR A 232 -11.20 -1.43 -8.60
N VAL A 233 -11.40 -1.50 -7.28
CA VAL A 233 -12.69 -1.93 -6.69
C VAL A 233 -13.82 -0.99 -7.12
N ARG A 234 -13.64 0.33 -7.09
CA ARG A 234 -14.67 1.28 -7.53
C ARG A 234 -14.96 1.14 -9.02
N CYS A 235 -13.95 1.01 -9.85
CA CYS A 235 -14.14 0.76 -11.28
C CYS A 235 -14.95 -0.51 -11.53
N ALA A 236 -14.61 -1.60 -10.87
CA ALA A 236 -15.32 -2.86 -11.00
C ALA A 236 -16.76 -2.75 -10.46
N ALA A 237 -16.93 -2.20 -9.25
CA ALA A 237 -18.27 -2.01 -8.63
C ALA A 237 -19.18 -1.10 -9.47
N SER A 238 -18.65 -0.12 -10.20
CA SER A 238 -19.43 0.76 -11.06
C SER A 238 -20.19 0.02 -12.18
N THR A 239 -19.79 -1.22 -12.50
CA THR A 239 -20.47 -2.09 -13.46
C THR A 239 -21.64 -2.87 -12.87
N GLY A 240 -21.88 -2.77 -11.56
CA GLY A 240 -22.98 -3.45 -10.89
C GLY A 240 -22.70 -4.87 -10.42
N ILE A 241 -21.43 -5.28 -10.32
CA ILE A 241 -21.02 -6.60 -9.80
C ILE A 241 -21.37 -6.74 -8.31
N ASN A 242 -21.39 -7.98 -7.81
CA ASN A 242 -21.56 -8.26 -6.40
C ASN A 242 -20.30 -7.94 -5.56
N LEU A 243 -20.40 -7.94 -4.23
CA LEU A 243 -19.29 -7.56 -3.35
C LEU A 243 -18.19 -8.63 -3.25
N TYR A 244 -18.45 -9.90 -3.54
CA TYR A 244 -17.42 -10.93 -3.64
C TYR A 244 -16.49 -10.64 -4.82
N ASP A 245 -17.03 -10.34 -5.99
CA ASP A 245 -16.26 -9.99 -7.19
C ASP A 245 -15.52 -8.65 -7.02
N ALA A 246 -16.14 -7.69 -6.32
CA ALA A 246 -15.48 -6.43 -5.97
C ALA A 246 -14.21 -6.67 -5.12
N LEU A 247 -14.28 -7.53 -4.10
CA LEU A 247 -13.10 -7.91 -3.30
C LEU A 247 -12.03 -8.64 -4.13
N ILE A 248 -12.42 -9.51 -5.06
CA ILE A 248 -11.48 -10.16 -5.99
C ILE A 248 -10.71 -9.11 -6.79
N SER A 249 -11.39 -8.09 -7.32
CA SER A 249 -10.75 -7.02 -8.09
C SER A 249 -9.69 -6.26 -7.25
N GLY A 250 -9.99 -5.99 -5.98
CA GLY A 250 -9.05 -5.41 -5.02
C GLY A 250 -7.84 -6.31 -4.75
N LEU A 251 -8.07 -7.61 -4.53
CA LEU A 251 -7.02 -8.61 -4.32
C LEU A 251 -6.09 -8.75 -5.53
N VAL A 252 -6.64 -8.73 -6.75
CA VAL A 252 -5.85 -8.81 -7.98
C VAL A 252 -4.96 -7.58 -8.12
N ALA A 253 -5.49 -6.38 -7.92
CA ALA A 253 -4.72 -5.15 -7.95
C ALA A 253 -3.64 -5.10 -6.86
N LEU A 254 -3.94 -5.64 -5.66
CA LEU A 254 -2.99 -5.71 -4.54
C LEU A 254 -1.77 -6.58 -4.86
N LYS A 255 -1.87 -7.60 -5.71
CA LYS A 255 -0.74 -8.45 -6.12
C LYS A 255 0.31 -7.70 -6.95
N GLY A 256 0.02 -6.50 -7.44
CA GLY A 256 0.93 -5.72 -8.27
C GLY A 256 2.20 -5.31 -7.53
N PRO A 257 3.40 -5.39 -8.19
CA PRO A 257 4.68 -5.08 -7.56
C PRO A 257 4.82 -3.60 -7.13
N ARG A 258 4.02 -2.71 -7.70
CA ARG A 258 3.96 -1.28 -7.34
C ARG A 258 2.91 -0.96 -6.27
N HIS A 259 2.30 -1.97 -5.67
CA HIS A 259 1.32 -1.85 -4.60
C HIS A 259 1.67 -2.83 -3.48
N GLY A 260 0.97 -3.94 -3.33
CA GLY A 260 1.26 -4.92 -2.27
C GLY A 260 2.62 -5.60 -2.36
N GLY A 261 3.29 -5.53 -3.51
CA GLY A 261 4.68 -6.01 -3.66
C GLY A 261 5.73 -5.20 -2.89
N ALA A 262 5.39 -4.02 -2.34
CA ALA A 262 6.28 -3.23 -1.49
C ALA A 262 6.55 -3.92 -0.13
N GLY A 263 5.53 -4.59 0.44
CA GLY A 263 5.66 -5.31 1.70
C GLY A 263 6.74 -6.39 1.69
N PRO A 264 6.72 -7.38 0.78
CA PRO A 264 7.78 -8.39 0.66
C PRO A 264 9.18 -7.82 0.48
N LEU A 265 9.34 -6.72 -0.24
CA LEU A 265 10.64 -6.04 -0.39
C LEU A 265 11.13 -5.48 0.96
N ALA A 266 10.25 -4.84 1.72
CA ALA A 266 10.56 -4.38 3.08
C ALA A 266 10.87 -5.57 4.02
N ALA A 267 10.12 -6.66 3.92
CA ALA A 267 10.34 -7.85 4.74
C ALA A 267 11.70 -8.53 4.46
N HIS A 268 12.15 -8.59 3.20
CA HIS A 268 13.50 -9.05 2.86
C HIS A 268 14.56 -8.14 3.50
N MET A 269 14.41 -6.82 3.40
CA MET A 269 15.35 -5.89 4.02
C MET A 269 15.37 -6.02 5.55
N VAL A 270 14.22 -6.19 6.19
CA VAL A 270 14.12 -6.43 7.64
C VAL A 270 14.80 -7.75 8.03
N ALA A 271 14.69 -8.78 7.19
CA ALA A 271 15.41 -10.05 7.41
C ALA A 271 16.93 -9.87 7.30
N ASP A 272 17.42 -9.10 6.34
CA ASP A 272 18.85 -8.75 6.22
C ASP A 272 19.32 -7.99 7.46
N PHE A 273 18.59 -6.98 7.93
CA PHE A 273 18.92 -6.22 9.15
C PHE A 273 18.95 -7.12 10.40
N ALA A 274 18.06 -8.10 10.50
CA ALA A 274 18.05 -9.04 11.62
C ALA A 274 19.29 -9.94 11.63
N ALA A 275 19.87 -10.25 10.47
CA ALA A 275 20.99 -11.17 10.31
C ALA A 275 22.36 -10.47 10.32
N THR A 276 22.43 -9.13 10.17
CA THR A 276 23.68 -8.38 9.99
C THR A 276 23.80 -7.22 10.97
N ASP A 277 24.93 -6.49 10.92
CA ASP A 277 25.04 -5.17 11.54
C ASP A 277 24.17 -4.15 10.75
N VAL A 278 23.13 -3.64 11.41
CA VAL A 278 22.14 -2.75 10.82
C VAL A 278 22.79 -1.49 10.25
N ALA A 279 23.70 -0.86 11.01
CA ALA A 279 24.35 0.38 10.61
C ALA A 279 25.29 0.17 9.40
N ALA A 280 26.00 -0.96 9.36
CA ALA A 280 26.86 -1.30 8.23
C ALA A 280 26.03 -1.55 6.97
N ASN A 281 24.94 -2.32 7.08
CA ASN A 281 24.03 -2.63 5.96
C ASN A 281 23.39 -1.35 5.40
N ILE A 282 22.94 -0.44 6.26
CA ILE A 282 22.36 0.85 5.84
C ILE A 282 23.40 1.69 5.10
N ARG A 283 24.63 1.80 5.64
CA ARG A 283 25.73 2.56 4.98
C ARG A 283 26.03 2.00 3.60
N GLU A 284 26.10 0.68 3.46
CA GLU A 284 26.35 0.03 2.17
C GLU A 284 25.25 0.34 1.17
N ARG A 285 23.96 0.15 1.53
CA ARG A 285 22.81 0.46 0.67
C ARG A 285 22.81 1.92 0.21
N VAL A 286 23.04 2.85 1.15
CA VAL A 286 23.10 4.28 0.83
C VAL A 286 24.28 4.60 -0.11
N ALA A 287 25.45 3.99 0.14
CA ALA A 287 26.66 4.23 -0.67
C ALA A 287 26.49 3.77 -2.13
N ILE A 288 25.79 2.68 -2.38
CA ILE A 288 25.53 2.18 -3.74
C ILE A 288 24.27 2.79 -4.38
N GLY A 289 23.54 3.64 -3.66
CA GLY A 289 22.30 4.25 -4.14
C GLY A 289 21.13 3.26 -4.24
N ASP A 290 21.14 2.19 -3.45
CA ASP A 290 20.06 1.20 -3.43
C ASP A 290 18.77 1.80 -2.85
N ARG A 291 17.63 1.25 -3.25
CA ARG A 291 16.35 1.63 -2.68
C ARG A 291 16.23 1.11 -1.26
N ILE A 292 15.53 1.86 -0.42
CA ILE A 292 15.21 1.47 0.94
C ILE A 292 13.70 1.16 1.01
N PRO A 293 13.31 -0.11 0.77
CA PRO A 293 11.90 -0.51 0.79
C PRO A 293 11.27 -0.24 2.15
N GLY A 294 10.02 0.23 2.15
CA GLY A 294 9.32 0.56 3.38
C GLY A 294 9.67 1.94 3.95
N PHE A 295 10.43 2.77 3.20
CA PHE A 295 10.75 4.14 3.59
C PHE A 295 10.32 5.16 2.54
N GLY A 296 9.87 6.33 3.02
CA GLY A 296 9.28 7.38 2.21
C GLY A 296 7.82 7.08 1.83
N HIS A 297 7.05 8.14 1.63
CA HIS A 297 5.66 8.07 1.22
C HIS A 297 5.29 9.28 0.36
N THR A 298 4.46 9.11 -0.66
CA THR A 298 4.04 10.21 -1.55
C THR A 298 3.18 11.25 -0.85
N VAL A 299 2.40 10.83 0.15
CA VAL A 299 1.48 11.69 0.90
C VAL A 299 2.10 12.14 2.23
N TYR A 300 2.69 11.21 2.99
CA TYR A 300 3.29 11.51 4.31
C TYR A 300 4.78 11.83 4.16
N ARG A 301 5.10 13.09 3.92
CA ARG A 301 6.51 13.51 3.70
C ARG A 301 7.31 13.56 5.00
N ASP A 302 6.64 13.87 6.10
CA ASP A 302 7.26 14.07 7.43
C ASP A 302 7.09 12.85 8.35
N GLY A 303 6.66 11.71 7.81
CA GLY A 303 6.45 10.45 8.51
C GLY A 303 5.03 9.90 8.34
N ASP A 304 4.89 8.57 8.37
CA ASP A 304 3.59 7.87 8.27
C ASP A 304 3.06 7.57 9.68
N PRO A 305 2.03 8.28 10.18
CA PRO A 305 1.52 8.11 11.55
C PRO A 305 1.04 6.68 11.84
N ARG A 306 0.69 5.91 10.81
CA ARG A 306 0.31 4.50 10.94
C ARG A 306 1.52 3.64 11.28
N ALA A 307 2.65 3.91 10.60
CA ALA A 307 3.92 3.23 10.87
C ALA A 307 4.42 3.54 12.27
N ASP A 308 4.40 4.81 12.67
CA ASP A 308 4.85 5.24 14.00
C ASP A 308 4.02 4.57 15.11
N SER A 309 2.68 4.56 14.97
CA SER A 309 1.78 3.89 15.90
C SER A 309 2.05 2.39 16.01
N LEU A 310 2.28 1.70 14.89
CA LEU A 310 2.52 0.26 14.89
C LEU A 310 3.92 -0.09 15.41
N LEU A 311 4.96 0.64 15.00
CA LEU A 311 6.34 0.42 15.47
C LEU A 311 6.48 0.68 16.97
N THR A 312 5.84 1.71 17.48
CA THR A 312 5.79 1.99 18.93
C THR A 312 5.17 0.82 19.69
N ALA A 313 4.00 0.36 19.26
CA ALA A 313 3.33 -0.77 19.88
C ALA A 313 4.15 -2.07 19.77
N LEU A 314 4.85 -2.31 18.67
CA LEU A 314 5.74 -3.45 18.49
C LEU A 314 6.95 -3.38 19.45
N ALA A 315 7.57 -2.21 19.60
CA ALA A 315 8.66 -1.99 20.54
C ALA A 315 8.23 -2.24 21.98
N GLU A 316 7.07 -1.74 22.39
CA GLU A 316 6.47 -1.99 23.72
C GLU A 316 6.12 -3.47 23.94
N ALA A 317 5.76 -4.18 22.88
CA ALA A 317 5.47 -5.62 22.92
C ALA A 317 6.73 -6.51 22.87
N GLY A 318 7.94 -5.93 22.90
CA GLY A 318 9.20 -6.65 22.95
C GLY A 318 9.75 -7.09 21.59
N ALA A 319 9.33 -6.48 20.49
CA ALA A 319 9.98 -6.67 19.20
C ALA A 319 11.48 -6.30 19.23
N ASP A 320 12.27 -6.86 18.32
CA ASP A 320 13.70 -6.54 18.21
C ASP A 320 13.90 -5.02 18.07
N ARG A 321 14.49 -4.38 19.11
CA ARG A 321 14.71 -2.95 19.18
C ARG A 321 15.53 -2.41 18.00
N ARG A 322 16.47 -3.23 17.49
CA ARG A 322 17.27 -2.86 16.30
C ARG A 322 16.37 -2.61 15.09
N LEU A 323 15.29 -3.37 14.94
CA LEU A 323 14.35 -3.29 13.82
C LEU A 323 13.24 -2.25 14.07
N ALA A 324 12.69 -2.22 15.29
CA ALA A 324 11.54 -1.38 15.59
C ALA A 324 11.92 0.10 15.85
N VAL A 325 13.16 0.37 16.30
CA VAL A 325 13.59 1.71 16.73
C VAL A 325 14.88 2.16 16.02
N GLU A 326 15.95 1.35 16.10
CA GLU A 326 17.28 1.81 15.69
C GLU A 326 17.41 1.95 14.16
N ALA A 327 16.95 0.96 13.38
CA ALA A 327 17.01 1.02 11.93
C ALA A 327 16.18 2.19 11.34
N PRO A 328 14.92 2.44 11.78
CA PRO A 328 14.19 3.64 11.39
C PRO A 328 14.95 4.94 11.64
N THR A 329 15.54 5.10 12.83
CA THR A 329 16.31 6.28 13.22
C THR A 329 17.51 6.47 12.30
N LEU A 330 18.34 5.43 12.14
CA LEU A 330 19.55 5.47 11.31
C LEU A 330 19.25 5.76 9.84
N ILE A 331 18.20 5.17 9.29
CA ILE A 331 17.80 5.43 7.90
C ILE A 331 17.30 6.86 7.74
N THR A 332 16.49 7.36 8.68
CA THR A 332 15.99 8.73 8.63
C THR A 332 17.13 9.74 8.72
N GLU A 333 18.09 9.53 9.62
CA GLU A 333 19.29 10.37 9.73
C GLU A 333 20.15 10.36 8.46
N ALA A 334 20.32 9.18 7.84
CA ALA A 334 21.15 9.02 6.67
C ALA A 334 20.53 9.54 5.36
N THR A 335 19.19 9.49 5.23
CA THR A 335 18.49 9.69 3.96
C THR A 335 17.40 10.77 3.99
N GLY A 336 16.93 11.16 5.17
CA GLY A 336 15.76 12.01 5.36
C GLY A 336 14.43 11.29 5.06
N LEU A 337 14.43 9.97 4.81
CA LEU A 337 13.22 9.19 4.57
C LEU A 337 12.72 8.59 5.88
N HIS A 338 11.42 8.69 6.12
CA HIS A 338 10.75 8.12 7.28
C HIS A 338 10.16 6.75 6.96
N PRO A 339 10.04 5.83 7.96
CA PRO A 339 9.38 4.55 7.77
C PRO A 339 7.92 4.74 7.37
N ASN A 340 7.42 3.88 6.49
CA ASN A 340 6.02 3.81 6.14
C ASN A 340 5.39 2.51 6.67
N ILE A 341 4.10 2.34 6.45
CA ILE A 341 3.35 1.19 6.98
C ILE A 341 3.88 -0.16 6.48
N ASP A 342 4.49 -0.24 5.28
CA ASP A 342 5.05 -1.49 4.76
C ASP A 342 6.26 -1.95 5.59
N TYR A 343 7.10 -1.01 6.06
CA TYR A 343 8.19 -1.32 6.98
C TYR A 343 7.67 -1.83 8.32
N ALA A 344 6.69 -1.15 8.90
CA ALA A 344 6.10 -1.55 10.18
C ALA A 344 5.46 -2.95 10.11
N LEU A 345 4.79 -3.27 9.00
CA LEU A 345 4.25 -4.60 8.73
C LEU A 345 5.36 -5.66 8.57
N ALA A 346 6.47 -5.31 7.92
CA ALA A 346 7.62 -6.21 7.80
C ALA A 346 8.23 -6.53 9.18
N VAL A 347 8.36 -5.53 10.06
CA VAL A 347 8.81 -5.74 11.45
C VAL A 347 7.80 -6.60 12.22
N MET A 348 6.50 -6.37 12.05
CA MET A 348 5.44 -7.19 12.64
C MET A 348 5.55 -8.66 12.21
N VAL A 349 5.64 -8.91 10.91
CA VAL A 349 5.78 -10.27 10.34
C VAL A 349 7.02 -10.96 10.92
N ARG A 350 8.14 -10.24 11.01
CA ARG A 350 9.37 -10.75 11.60
C ARG A 350 9.22 -11.05 13.08
N THR A 351 8.56 -10.17 13.85
CA THR A 351 8.34 -10.32 15.30
C THR A 351 7.56 -11.59 15.64
N PHE A 352 6.55 -11.91 14.84
CA PHE A 352 5.73 -13.11 15.02
C PHE A 352 6.23 -14.34 14.25
N GLY A 353 7.41 -14.27 13.62
CA GLY A 353 8.00 -15.39 12.90
C GLY A 353 7.22 -15.86 11.68
N LEU A 354 6.45 -14.96 11.04
CA LEU A 354 5.63 -15.28 9.88
C LEU A 354 6.47 -15.33 8.59
N PRO A 355 6.05 -16.11 7.59
CA PRO A 355 6.70 -16.13 6.27
C PRO A 355 6.61 -14.77 5.57
N ILE A 356 7.63 -14.43 4.78
CA ILE A 356 7.60 -13.26 3.88
C ILE A 356 6.42 -13.42 2.91
N GLY A 357 5.67 -12.33 2.70
CA GLY A 357 4.42 -12.31 1.92
C GLY A 357 3.17 -12.26 2.80
N TYR A 358 3.29 -12.57 4.11
CA TYR A 358 2.17 -12.49 5.04
C TYR A 358 1.78 -11.04 5.38
N GLU A 359 2.70 -10.08 5.25
CA GLU A 359 2.37 -8.64 5.32
C GLU A 359 1.35 -8.24 4.27
N THR A 360 1.47 -8.75 3.03
CA THR A 360 0.49 -8.49 1.97
C THR A 360 -0.85 -9.19 2.25
N ALA A 361 -0.81 -10.42 2.78
CA ALA A 361 -2.00 -11.15 3.17
C ALA A 361 -2.73 -10.47 4.35
N PHE A 362 -1.98 -9.97 5.33
CA PHE A 362 -2.52 -9.20 6.45
C PHE A 362 -3.17 -7.90 5.97
N PHE A 363 -2.48 -7.17 5.09
CA PHE A 363 -3.01 -5.97 4.45
C PHE A 363 -4.33 -6.26 3.72
N ALA A 364 -4.44 -7.38 3.01
CA ALA A 364 -5.66 -7.76 2.30
C ALA A 364 -6.85 -7.95 3.25
N ILE A 365 -6.65 -8.61 4.41
CA ILE A 365 -7.69 -8.76 5.43
C ILE A 365 -8.14 -7.38 5.92
N ALA A 366 -7.21 -6.55 6.34
CA ALA A 366 -7.49 -5.22 6.87
C ALA A 366 -8.23 -4.34 5.86
N ARG A 367 -7.69 -4.23 4.63
CA ARG A 367 -8.21 -3.35 3.58
C ARG A 367 -9.55 -3.83 3.00
N SER A 368 -9.94 -5.09 3.23
CA SER A 368 -11.19 -5.63 2.71
C SER A 368 -12.43 -4.84 3.16
N ILE A 369 -12.43 -4.28 4.38
CA ILE A 369 -13.54 -3.45 4.86
C ILE A 369 -13.62 -2.10 4.14
N GLY A 370 -12.47 -1.47 3.84
CA GLY A 370 -12.40 -0.27 3.02
C GLY A 370 -12.86 -0.53 1.59
N TRP A 371 -12.43 -1.65 0.97
CA TRP A 371 -12.92 -2.05 -0.34
C TRP A 371 -14.44 -2.25 -0.37
N VAL A 372 -15.01 -2.87 0.65
CA VAL A 372 -16.47 -3.01 0.78
C VAL A 372 -17.14 -1.65 0.91
N ALA A 373 -16.61 -0.75 1.74
CA ALA A 373 -17.15 0.61 1.89
C ALA A 373 -17.21 1.34 0.53
N HIS A 374 -16.09 1.35 -0.19
CA HIS A 374 -15.99 2.00 -1.49
C HIS A 374 -16.87 1.32 -2.57
N ALA A 375 -16.96 -0.01 -2.55
CA ALA A 375 -17.87 -0.73 -3.46
C ALA A 375 -19.34 -0.38 -3.17
N ILE A 376 -19.76 -0.33 -1.90
CA ILE A 376 -21.13 0.04 -1.51
C ILE A 376 -21.45 1.48 -1.91
N GLU A 377 -20.53 2.43 -1.67
CA GLU A 377 -20.70 3.82 -2.08
C GLU A 377 -20.86 3.93 -3.60
N GLN A 378 -20.02 3.23 -4.38
CA GLN A 378 -20.08 3.22 -5.83
C GLN A 378 -21.37 2.58 -6.36
N LEU A 379 -21.76 1.41 -5.83
CA LEU A 379 -23.02 0.75 -6.18
C LEU A 379 -24.24 1.59 -5.82
N THR A 380 -24.14 2.42 -4.80
CA THR A 380 -25.24 3.30 -4.34
C THR A 380 -25.36 4.52 -5.24
N SER A 381 -24.26 5.09 -5.71
CA SER A 381 -24.27 6.21 -6.65
C SER A 381 -24.90 5.83 -8.00
N GLY A 382 -24.82 4.57 -8.40
CA GLY A 382 -25.30 4.09 -9.70
C GLY A 382 -24.51 4.63 -10.91
N VAL A 383 -23.42 5.36 -10.68
CA VAL A 383 -22.63 6.00 -11.75
C VAL A 383 -21.58 5.03 -12.28
N LEU A 384 -21.58 4.80 -13.59
CA LEU A 384 -20.55 4.02 -14.28
C LEU A 384 -19.26 4.85 -14.42
N ILE A 385 -18.15 4.34 -13.92
CA ILE A 385 -16.83 4.95 -14.10
C ILE A 385 -16.32 4.59 -15.50
N ARG A 386 -16.34 5.56 -16.41
CA ARG A 386 -15.91 5.38 -17.81
C ARG A 386 -15.09 6.57 -18.29
N PRO A 387 -13.78 6.63 -18.00
CA PRO A 387 -12.89 7.68 -18.50
C PRO A 387 -12.83 7.68 -20.03
N ARG A 388 -12.52 8.84 -20.62
CA ARG A 388 -12.27 8.97 -22.06
C ARG A 388 -10.77 8.85 -22.31
N ALA A 389 -10.38 8.16 -23.40
CA ALA A 389 -9.00 8.11 -23.83
C ALA A 389 -8.73 9.20 -24.89
N ARG A 390 -7.57 9.85 -24.81
CA ARG A 390 -7.02 10.64 -25.91
C ARG A 390 -6.22 9.70 -26.81
N TYR A 391 -6.68 9.55 -28.07
CA TYR A 391 -5.96 8.73 -29.03
C TYR A 391 -4.64 9.39 -29.44
N VAL A 392 -3.54 8.69 -29.27
CA VAL A 392 -2.17 9.11 -29.61
C VAL A 392 -1.47 8.14 -30.60
N GLY A 393 -2.23 7.22 -31.20
CA GLY A 393 -1.73 6.31 -32.22
C GLY A 393 -1.60 6.96 -33.60
N PRO A 394 -1.29 6.19 -34.64
CA PRO A 394 -1.21 6.67 -36.03
C PRO A 394 -2.49 7.40 -36.46
N ALA A 395 -2.35 8.43 -37.27
CA ALA A 395 -3.51 9.14 -37.85
C ALA A 395 -4.41 8.15 -38.58
N LEU A 396 -5.73 8.34 -38.47
CA LEU A 396 -6.68 7.59 -39.28
C LEU A 396 -6.34 7.85 -40.73
N GLY A 397 -5.98 6.80 -41.50
CA GLY A 397 -5.80 6.89 -42.95
C GLY A 397 -7.08 7.50 -43.54
N ARG A 398 -6.95 8.59 -44.30
CA ARG A 398 -8.04 9.01 -45.15
C ARG A 398 -8.26 7.87 -46.10
N GLY A 399 -9.35 7.13 -45.93
CA GLY A 399 -9.74 6.12 -46.88
C GLY A 399 -9.71 6.74 -48.29
N GLY A 400 -8.83 6.22 -49.14
CA GLY A 400 -8.83 6.58 -50.54
C GLY A 400 -10.22 6.26 -51.12
N SER A 401 -10.91 7.31 -51.55
CA SER A 401 -12.08 7.21 -52.41
C SER A 401 -11.67 6.67 -53.76
#